data_ca18605e9319893a681d595bb8dcfdc7
#
_entry.id   ca18605e9319893a681d595bb8dcfdc7
#
_cell.length_a   1.000
_cell.length_b   1.000
_cell.length_c   1.000
_cell.angle_alpha   90.00
_cell.angle_beta   90.00
_cell.angle_gamma   90.00
#
_symmetry.space_group_name_H-M   'P 1'
#
loop_
_entity.id
_entity.type
_entity.pdbx_description
1 polymer ?
#
loop_
_entity_poly.entity_id
_entity_poly.type
_entity_poly.pdbx_seq_one_letter_code
_entity_poly.pdbx_strand_id
1 'polypeptide(L)'
;MTQPFIQINDLVKTYETPAGPLNVLRGIDLNIQPGDFITLLGPSGGGKTTFLNMLTGIDNPTSGHVVVGGVDVVNVPQRRLTRWRGKNVGIVFQFFQLLPTLTVLENVMVPMDFCNVHPAGERRDRAMALLERFDVAHQANKTPDLLSGGQQQRVAIARALANDPPLIIGDEPTGNLDRMSAAVVFETFFELAEAGRTVIVVTHDRELVKEVPHVLHLQDGLLEATTFEAASKRRTQELQAVRTRNQ
;
A
#
# COMPACT_ATOMS: atom_id res chain seq x y z
N MET A 1 -11.74 22.17 8.88
CA MET A 1 -10.96 20.95 9.15
C MET A 1 -11.21 20.02 7.98
N THR A 2 -10.17 19.54 7.30
CA THR A 2 -10.30 18.57 6.22
C THR A 2 -10.76 17.24 6.79
N GLN A 3 -11.72 16.57 6.13
CA GLN A 3 -12.21 15.26 6.55
C GLN A 3 -11.08 14.24 6.39
N PRO A 4 -10.78 13.37 7.38
CA PRO A 4 -9.79 12.32 7.26
C PRO A 4 -10.09 11.40 6.06
N PHE A 5 -9.03 10.92 5.39
CA PHE A 5 -9.16 9.96 4.30
C PHE A 5 -9.48 8.56 4.81
N ILE A 6 -8.89 8.17 5.95
CA ILE A 6 -9.22 6.94 6.66
C ILE A 6 -9.67 7.30 8.06
N GLN A 7 -10.82 6.75 8.48
CA GLN A 7 -11.40 6.86 9.81
C GLN A 7 -11.67 5.47 10.35
N ILE A 8 -11.12 5.17 11.50
CA ILE A 8 -11.31 3.92 12.22
C ILE A 8 -11.79 4.25 13.61
N ASN A 9 -12.90 3.64 14.04
CA ASN A 9 -13.45 3.82 15.36
C ASN A 9 -13.73 2.47 16.02
N ASP A 10 -13.12 2.24 17.18
CA ASP A 10 -13.26 1.04 18.03
C ASP A 10 -13.15 -0.27 17.24
N LEU A 11 -12.14 -0.37 16.39
CA LEU A 11 -11.96 -1.53 15.51
C LEU A 11 -11.51 -2.75 16.30
N VAL A 12 -12.36 -3.77 16.35
CA VAL A 12 -12.08 -5.06 16.98
C VAL A 12 -12.13 -6.19 15.95
N LYS A 13 -11.16 -7.09 16.01
CA LYS A 13 -11.17 -8.34 15.25
C LYS A 13 -10.83 -9.52 16.11
N THR A 14 -11.75 -10.48 16.20
CA THR A 14 -11.59 -11.78 16.85
C THR A 14 -11.84 -12.87 15.83
N TYR A 15 -10.94 -13.84 15.77
CA TYR A 15 -11.14 -15.08 15.01
C TYR A 15 -11.51 -16.22 15.94
N GLU A 16 -12.53 -16.99 15.58
CA GLU A 16 -12.84 -18.24 16.26
C GLU A 16 -11.86 -19.32 15.81
N THR A 17 -11.16 -19.94 16.76
CA THR A 17 -10.20 -21.01 16.50
C THR A 17 -10.56 -22.25 17.31
N PRO A 18 -10.07 -23.45 16.94
CA PRO A 18 -10.28 -24.67 17.74
C PRO A 18 -9.75 -24.56 19.18
N ALA A 19 -8.80 -23.66 19.42
CA ALA A 19 -8.22 -23.40 20.76
C ALA A 19 -8.97 -22.29 21.53
N GLY A 20 -10.06 -21.74 20.97
CA GLY A 20 -10.83 -20.62 21.54
C GLY A 20 -10.67 -19.32 20.73
N PRO A 21 -11.34 -18.24 21.15
CA PRO A 21 -11.30 -16.95 20.48
C PRO A 21 -9.92 -16.31 20.53
N LEU A 22 -9.42 -15.87 19.37
CA LEU A 22 -8.16 -15.15 19.20
C LEU A 22 -8.44 -13.68 18.90
N ASN A 23 -8.21 -12.80 19.87
CA ASN A 23 -8.37 -11.34 19.71
C ASN A 23 -7.13 -10.75 19.02
N VAL A 24 -7.27 -10.41 17.74
CA VAL A 24 -6.16 -9.90 16.91
C VAL A 24 -6.10 -8.38 16.88
N LEU A 25 -7.24 -7.69 16.89
CA LEU A 25 -7.33 -6.22 17.01
C LEU A 25 -8.28 -5.90 18.18
N ARG A 26 -7.89 -4.91 19.01
CA ARG A 26 -8.52 -4.70 20.34
C ARG A 26 -8.93 -3.26 20.56
N GLY A 27 -9.86 -2.73 19.74
CA GLY A 27 -10.36 -1.37 19.88
C GLY A 27 -9.37 -0.33 19.36
N ILE A 28 -9.11 -0.36 18.04
CA ILE A 28 -8.22 0.61 17.40
C ILE A 28 -9.03 1.82 16.96
N ASP A 29 -8.57 3.02 17.36
CA ASP A 29 -9.00 4.32 16.87
C ASP A 29 -7.88 4.96 16.07
N LEU A 30 -8.16 5.42 14.84
CA LEU A 30 -7.16 6.04 13.97
C LEU A 30 -7.80 6.95 12.93
N ASN A 31 -7.17 8.12 12.72
CA ASN A 31 -7.49 9.02 11.61
C ASN A 31 -6.24 9.29 10.79
N ILE A 32 -6.32 9.08 9.46
CA ILE A 32 -5.24 9.36 8.50
C ILE A 32 -5.74 10.42 7.53
N GLN A 33 -4.93 11.46 7.29
CA GLN A 33 -5.28 12.54 6.39
C GLN A 33 -4.98 12.14 4.92
N PRO A 34 -5.63 12.78 3.93
CA PRO A 34 -5.25 12.60 2.54
C PRO A 34 -3.77 12.99 2.33
N GLY A 35 -3.01 12.15 1.66
CA GLY A 35 -1.58 12.39 1.36
C GLY A 35 -0.62 11.98 2.47
N ASP A 36 -1.10 11.48 3.61
CA ASP A 36 -0.21 10.97 4.66
C ASP A 36 0.59 9.75 4.20
N PHE A 37 1.86 9.69 4.63
CA PHE A 37 2.67 8.49 4.58
C PHE A 37 2.80 7.87 5.97
N ILE A 38 2.22 6.70 6.15
CA ILE A 38 2.19 5.95 7.41
C ILE A 38 3.02 4.68 7.27
N THR A 39 3.89 4.41 8.25
CA THR A 39 4.48 3.09 8.40
C THR A 39 3.90 2.37 9.60
N LEU A 40 3.46 1.13 9.39
CA LEU A 40 2.96 0.24 10.44
C LEU A 40 4.03 -0.78 10.80
N LEU A 41 4.58 -0.65 11.99
CA LEU A 41 5.55 -1.58 12.58
C LEU A 41 4.86 -2.55 13.54
N GLY A 42 5.44 -3.71 13.71
CA GLY A 42 5.01 -4.68 14.72
C GLY A 42 5.64 -6.06 14.50
N PRO A 43 5.60 -6.94 15.51
CA PRO A 43 6.13 -8.28 15.40
C PRO A 43 5.35 -9.11 14.36
N SER A 44 5.97 -10.21 13.89
CA SER A 44 5.25 -11.21 13.10
C SER A 44 4.08 -11.76 13.91
N GLY A 45 2.91 -11.92 13.27
CA GLY A 45 1.68 -12.31 13.97
C GLY A 45 0.99 -11.20 14.77
N GLY A 46 1.52 -9.97 14.81
CA GLY A 46 0.97 -8.84 15.57
C GLY A 46 -0.32 -8.23 15.00
N GLY A 47 -0.93 -8.82 13.95
CA GLY A 47 -2.21 -8.35 13.39
C GLY A 47 -2.08 -7.38 12.23
N LYS A 48 -0.87 -7.07 11.73
CA LYS A 48 -0.63 -6.08 10.66
C LYS A 48 -1.41 -6.39 9.36
N THR A 49 -1.30 -7.60 8.85
CA THR A 49 -2.05 -8.05 7.67
C THR A 49 -3.56 -8.06 7.93
N THR A 50 -3.99 -8.43 9.14
CA THR A 50 -5.40 -8.33 9.56
C THR A 50 -5.87 -6.89 9.51
N PHE A 51 -5.09 -5.95 10.04
CA PHE A 51 -5.39 -4.52 9.98
C PHE A 51 -5.53 -4.02 8.53
N LEU A 52 -4.60 -4.38 7.64
CA LEU A 52 -4.71 -4.04 6.21
C LEU A 52 -5.95 -4.66 5.56
N ASN A 53 -6.33 -5.88 5.94
CA ASN A 53 -7.54 -6.52 5.43
C ASN A 53 -8.82 -5.79 5.86
N MET A 54 -8.84 -5.18 7.06
CA MET A 54 -9.95 -4.31 7.50
C MET A 54 -10.03 -3.05 6.64
N LEU A 55 -8.92 -2.36 6.38
CA LEU A 55 -8.87 -1.14 5.56
C LEU A 55 -9.32 -1.38 4.12
N THR A 56 -9.00 -2.55 3.58
CA THR A 56 -9.31 -2.90 2.20
C THR A 56 -10.67 -3.60 2.05
N GLY A 57 -11.33 -3.95 3.16
CA GLY A 57 -12.56 -4.72 3.15
C GLY A 57 -12.39 -6.13 2.56
N ILE A 58 -11.18 -6.70 2.64
CA ILE A 58 -10.94 -8.12 2.31
C ILE A 58 -11.56 -9.01 3.38
N ASP A 59 -11.49 -8.55 4.64
CA ASP A 59 -12.15 -9.20 5.77
C ASP A 59 -12.96 -8.16 6.55
N ASN A 60 -13.94 -8.62 7.33
CA ASN A 60 -14.82 -7.75 8.13
C ASN A 60 -14.39 -7.73 9.59
N PRO A 61 -14.49 -6.59 10.28
CA PRO A 61 -14.26 -6.53 11.72
C PRO A 61 -15.34 -7.31 12.48
N THR A 62 -15.03 -7.68 13.73
CA THR A 62 -16.01 -8.24 14.67
C THR A 62 -16.93 -7.13 15.19
N SER A 63 -16.35 -5.94 15.45
CA SER A 63 -17.08 -4.72 15.78
C SER A 63 -16.26 -3.48 15.39
N GLY A 64 -16.88 -2.31 15.46
CA GLY A 64 -16.28 -1.04 15.09
C GLY A 64 -16.57 -0.64 13.64
N HIS A 65 -16.03 0.52 13.23
CA HIS A 65 -16.29 1.12 11.93
C HIS A 65 -15.00 1.47 11.22
N VAL A 66 -14.97 1.26 9.90
CA VAL A 66 -13.85 1.62 9.03
C VAL A 66 -14.38 2.35 7.80
N VAL A 67 -14.01 3.62 7.64
CA VAL A 67 -14.34 4.44 6.48
C VAL A 67 -13.06 4.79 5.74
N VAL A 68 -13.02 4.53 4.44
CA VAL A 68 -11.87 4.82 3.58
C VAL A 68 -12.32 5.58 2.34
N GLY A 69 -11.77 6.77 2.12
CA GLY A 69 -12.18 7.64 1.01
C GLY A 69 -13.67 7.95 1.01
N GLY A 70 -14.27 8.12 2.20
CA GLY A 70 -15.71 8.38 2.39
C GLY A 70 -16.62 7.16 2.21
N VAL A 71 -16.05 5.95 2.04
CA VAL A 71 -16.81 4.70 1.90
C VAL A 71 -16.67 3.86 3.17
N ASP A 72 -17.79 3.53 3.81
CA ASP A 72 -17.83 2.58 4.92
C ASP A 72 -17.63 1.16 4.38
N VAL A 73 -16.38 0.66 4.52
CA VAL A 73 -16.00 -0.63 3.94
C VAL A 73 -16.59 -1.83 4.66
N VAL A 74 -17.17 -1.63 5.85
CA VAL A 74 -17.82 -2.68 6.65
C VAL A 74 -19.24 -2.96 6.14
N ASN A 75 -20.00 -1.90 5.79
CA ASN A 75 -21.42 -1.99 5.46
C ASN A 75 -21.70 -2.08 3.94
N VAL A 76 -20.66 -2.01 3.10
CA VAL A 76 -20.83 -2.14 1.64
C VAL A 76 -20.88 -3.61 1.23
N PRO A 77 -21.86 -4.04 0.40
CA PRO A 77 -21.90 -5.42 -0.13
C PRO A 77 -20.61 -5.81 -0.86
N GLN A 78 -20.12 -7.02 -0.64
CA GLN A 78 -18.83 -7.51 -1.18
C GLN A 78 -18.64 -7.28 -2.69
N ARG A 79 -19.71 -7.45 -3.49
CA ARG A 79 -19.64 -7.18 -4.94
C ARG A 79 -19.29 -5.72 -5.28
N ARG A 80 -19.82 -4.77 -4.50
CA ARG A 80 -19.50 -3.33 -4.66
C ARG A 80 -18.12 -3.04 -4.12
N LEU A 81 -17.77 -3.65 -2.98
CA LEU A 81 -16.48 -3.49 -2.32
C LEU A 81 -15.32 -3.99 -3.18
N THR A 82 -15.47 -5.13 -3.86
CA THR A 82 -14.47 -5.65 -4.81
C THR A 82 -14.18 -4.65 -5.93
N ARG A 83 -15.22 -4.04 -6.52
CA ARG A 83 -15.05 -3.03 -7.56
C ARG A 83 -14.46 -1.73 -7.01
N TRP A 84 -14.90 -1.32 -5.81
CA TRP A 84 -14.37 -0.15 -5.12
C TRP A 84 -12.87 -0.34 -4.82
N ARG A 85 -12.49 -1.46 -4.25
CA ARG A 85 -11.08 -1.81 -3.96
C ARG A 85 -10.21 -1.73 -5.21
N GLY A 86 -10.63 -2.36 -6.30
CA GLY A 86 -9.87 -2.35 -7.55
C GLY A 86 -9.69 -0.96 -8.17
N LYS A 87 -10.52 0.04 -7.79
CA LYS A 87 -10.41 1.42 -8.24
C LYS A 87 -9.63 2.32 -7.29
N ASN A 88 -9.71 2.03 -5.98
CA ASN A 88 -9.29 2.97 -4.94
C ASN A 88 -8.08 2.49 -4.14
N VAL A 89 -7.68 1.23 -4.28
CA VAL A 89 -6.59 0.64 -3.51
C VAL A 89 -5.59 -0.05 -4.42
N GLY A 90 -4.34 0.38 -4.39
CA GLY A 90 -3.20 -0.32 -4.98
C GLY A 90 -2.46 -1.08 -3.88
N ILE A 91 -2.26 -2.39 -4.06
CA ILE A 91 -1.57 -3.21 -3.06
C ILE A 91 -0.29 -3.78 -3.67
N VAL A 92 0.81 -3.62 -2.95
CA VAL A 92 2.13 -4.18 -3.25
C VAL A 92 2.49 -5.18 -2.16
N PHE A 93 2.68 -6.44 -2.54
CA PHE A 93 2.94 -7.55 -1.62
C PHE A 93 4.42 -7.93 -1.55
N GLN A 94 4.82 -8.57 -0.47
CA GLN A 94 6.17 -9.12 -0.27
C GLN A 94 6.57 -10.12 -1.36
N PHE A 95 5.66 -11.03 -1.75
CA PHE A 95 5.89 -12.06 -2.77
C PHE A 95 5.33 -11.66 -4.14
N PHE A 96 5.31 -10.37 -4.46
CA PHE A 96 4.91 -9.76 -5.73
C PHE A 96 3.49 -10.10 -6.20
N GLN A 97 3.01 -11.32 -6.01
CA GLN A 97 1.68 -11.84 -6.41
C GLN A 97 1.40 -11.59 -7.91
N LEU A 98 2.42 -11.69 -8.76
CA LEU A 98 2.25 -11.63 -10.20
C LEU A 98 1.63 -12.95 -10.70
N LEU A 99 0.78 -12.84 -11.70
CA LEU A 99 0.15 -14.01 -12.34
C LEU A 99 1.17 -14.66 -13.29
N PRO A 100 1.62 -15.90 -13.00
CA PRO A 100 2.75 -16.51 -13.71
C PRO A 100 2.44 -16.86 -15.16
N THR A 101 1.17 -17.01 -15.51
CA THR A 101 0.69 -17.33 -16.86
C THR A 101 0.52 -16.12 -17.76
N LEU A 102 0.63 -14.92 -17.20
CA LEU A 102 0.51 -13.66 -17.93
C LEU A 102 1.87 -13.00 -18.10
N THR A 103 2.03 -12.29 -19.20
CA THR A 103 3.20 -11.43 -19.42
C THR A 103 3.24 -10.28 -18.40
N VAL A 104 4.38 -9.61 -18.31
CA VAL A 104 4.57 -8.41 -17.48
C VAL A 104 3.53 -7.34 -17.84
N LEU A 105 3.35 -7.08 -19.14
CA LEU A 105 2.36 -6.11 -19.62
C LEU A 105 0.94 -6.50 -19.22
N GLU A 106 0.56 -7.76 -19.43
CA GLU A 106 -0.77 -8.25 -19.07
C GLU A 106 -1.01 -8.19 -17.57
N ASN A 107 0.00 -8.48 -16.73
CA ASN A 107 -0.10 -8.33 -15.28
C ASN A 107 -0.47 -6.89 -14.87
N VAL A 108 0.11 -5.87 -15.52
CA VAL A 108 -0.22 -4.46 -15.24
C VAL A 108 -1.60 -4.10 -15.79
N MET A 109 -2.06 -4.73 -16.88
CA MET A 109 -3.38 -4.48 -17.46
C MET A 109 -4.53 -5.08 -16.66
N VAL A 110 -4.31 -6.20 -15.93
CA VAL A 110 -5.35 -6.93 -15.18
C VAL A 110 -6.28 -6.03 -14.36
N PRO A 111 -5.80 -5.11 -13.50
CA PRO A 111 -6.69 -4.25 -12.72
C PRO A 111 -7.58 -3.35 -13.59
N MET A 112 -7.06 -2.86 -14.72
CA MET A 112 -7.81 -2.03 -15.66
C MET A 112 -8.92 -2.84 -16.36
N ASP A 113 -8.63 -4.09 -16.71
CA ASP A 113 -9.58 -4.99 -17.37
C ASP A 113 -10.74 -5.36 -16.43
N PHE A 114 -10.43 -5.67 -15.16
CA PHE A 114 -11.47 -6.02 -14.19
C PHE A 114 -12.36 -4.84 -13.79
N CYS A 115 -11.80 -3.64 -13.68
CA CYS A 115 -12.53 -2.49 -13.13
C CYS A 115 -13.18 -1.62 -14.20
N ASN A 116 -12.79 -1.75 -15.48
CA ASN A 116 -13.25 -0.90 -16.58
C ASN A 116 -13.13 0.60 -16.25
N VAL A 117 -12.03 1.02 -15.63
CA VAL A 117 -11.75 2.44 -15.29
C VAL A 117 -11.32 3.20 -16.54
N HIS A 118 -10.53 2.54 -17.40
CA HIS A 118 -9.99 3.12 -18.63
C HIS A 118 -10.59 2.43 -19.86
N PRO A 119 -10.77 3.18 -20.97
CA PRO A 119 -11.17 2.61 -22.25
C PRO A 119 -10.23 1.47 -22.67
N ALA A 120 -10.78 0.41 -23.25
CA ALA A 120 -9.99 -0.78 -23.62
C ALA A 120 -8.80 -0.45 -24.53
N GLY A 121 -9.00 0.50 -25.48
CA GLY A 121 -7.94 0.93 -26.40
C GLY A 121 -6.77 1.68 -25.75
N GLU A 122 -6.93 2.22 -24.54
CA GLU A 122 -5.90 3.01 -23.85
C GLU A 122 -5.11 2.20 -22.82
N ARG A 123 -5.61 1.01 -22.42
CA ARG A 123 -5.05 0.23 -21.31
C ARG A 123 -3.62 -0.22 -21.57
N ARG A 124 -3.33 -0.63 -22.80
CA ARG A 124 -2.00 -1.07 -23.20
C ARG A 124 -0.98 0.06 -23.10
N ASP A 125 -1.29 1.23 -23.65
CA ASP A 125 -0.38 2.38 -23.65
C ASP A 125 -0.16 2.88 -22.21
N ARG A 126 -1.21 2.90 -21.39
CA ARG A 126 -1.11 3.23 -19.97
C ARG A 126 -0.25 2.24 -19.21
N ALA A 127 -0.41 0.94 -19.47
CA ALA A 127 0.42 -0.10 -18.84
C ALA A 127 1.89 0.03 -19.26
N MET A 128 2.15 0.29 -20.55
CA MET A 128 3.51 0.54 -21.05
C MET A 128 4.13 1.77 -20.40
N ALA A 129 3.42 2.89 -20.30
CA ALA A 129 3.92 4.10 -19.64
C ALA A 129 4.27 3.86 -18.16
N LEU A 130 3.48 3.03 -17.44
CA LEU A 130 3.81 2.63 -16.07
C LEU A 130 5.07 1.74 -16.03
N LEU A 131 5.22 0.79 -16.95
CA LEU A 131 6.42 -0.05 -17.05
C LEU A 131 7.66 0.78 -17.40
N GLU A 132 7.54 1.80 -18.25
CA GLU A 132 8.61 2.76 -18.55
C GLU A 132 9.01 3.57 -17.32
N ARG A 133 8.01 4.10 -16.58
CA ARG A 133 8.25 4.84 -15.33
C ARG A 133 9.10 4.04 -14.33
N PHE A 134 8.91 2.73 -14.28
CA PHE A 134 9.63 1.82 -13.36
C PHE A 134 10.80 1.08 -14.03
N ASP A 135 11.23 1.50 -15.22
CA ASP A 135 12.38 0.93 -15.94
C ASP A 135 12.30 -0.60 -16.15
N VAL A 136 11.09 -1.09 -16.49
CA VAL A 136 10.84 -2.52 -16.80
C VAL A 136 10.08 -2.74 -18.10
N ALA A 137 9.87 -1.70 -18.92
CA ALA A 137 9.15 -1.80 -20.20
C ALA A 137 9.83 -2.76 -21.19
N HIS A 138 11.17 -2.86 -21.15
CA HIS A 138 11.94 -3.81 -21.97
C HIS A 138 11.66 -5.28 -21.63
N GLN A 139 10.97 -5.56 -20.52
CA GLN A 139 10.51 -6.88 -20.09
C GLN A 139 9.03 -7.16 -20.39
N ALA A 140 8.31 -6.24 -21.04
CA ALA A 140 6.85 -6.26 -21.19
C ALA A 140 6.26 -7.58 -21.71
N ASN A 141 6.97 -8.27 -22.60
CA ASN A 141 6.52 -9.51 -23.25
C ASN A 141 7.01 -10.79 -22.54
N LYS A 142 7.75 -10.68 -21.44
CA LYS A 142 8.22 -11.82 -20.65
C LYS A 142 7.22 -12.20 -19.58
N THR A 143 7.29 -13.43 -19.09
CA THR A 143 6.58 -13.91 -17.92
C THR A 143 7.36 -13.59 -16.64
N PRO A 144 6.72 -13.50 -15.47
CA PRO A 144 7.36 -13.10 -14.21
C PRO A 144 8.55 -13.97 -13.79
N ASP A 145 8.57 -15.25 -14.10
CA ASP A 145 9.63 -16.20 -13.79
C ASP A 145 10.97 -15.87 -14.45
N LEU A 146 10.95 -15.08 -15.52
CA LEU A 146 12.15 -14.63 -16.24
C LEU A 146 12.73 -13.32 -15.69
N LEU A 147 12.14 -12.75 -14.62
CA LEU A 147 12.54 -11.48 -14.03
C LEU A 147 13.29 -11.69 -12.70
N SER A 148 14.26 -10.79 -12.42
CA SER A 148 14.82 -10.69 -11.07
C SER A 148 13.77 -10.23 -10.05
N GLY A 149 13.99 -10.49 -8.74
CA GLY A 149 13.08 -10.07 -7.68
C GLY A 149 12.80 -8.56 -7.70
N GLY A 150 13.83 -7.73 -7.90
CA GLY A 150 13.65 -6.28 -8.01
C GLY A 150 12.83 -5.86 -9.25
N GLN A 151 12.97 -6.56 -10.38
CA GLN A 151 12.13 -6.33 -11.56
C GLN A 151 10.68 -6.75 -11.31
N GLN A 152 10.45 -7.91 -10.67
CA GLN A 152 9.11 -8.36 -10.29
C GLN A 152 8.42 -7.36 -9.36
N GLN A 153 9.16 -6.79 -8.40
CA GLN A 153 8.62 -5.79 -7.50
C GLN A 153 8.23 -4.49 -8.24
N ARG A 154 9.06 -4.02 -9.16
CA ARG A 154 8.75 -2.85 -10.00
C ARG A 154 7.50 -3.09 -10.86
N VAL A 155 7.31 -4.28 -11.39
CA VAL A 155 6.08 -4.67 -12.09
C VAL A 155 4.87 -4.70 -11.13
N ALA A 156 5.04 -5.21 -9.91
CA ALA A 156 3.98 -5.22 -8.90
C ALA A 156 3.55 -3.79 -8.50
N ILE A 157 4.49 -2.85 -8.40
CA ILE A 157 4.20 -1.43 -8.17
C ILE A 157 3.46 -0.82 -9.38
N ALA A 158 3.93 -1.07 -10.61
CA ALA A 158 3.26 -0.61 -11.82
C ALA A 158 1.81 -1.11 -11.88
N ARG A 159 1.58 -2.40 -11.56
CA ARG A 159 0.24 -2.98 -11.47
C ARG A 159 -0.61 -2.33 -10.39
N ALA A 160 -0.06 -2.05 -9.21
CA ALA A 160 -0.78 -1.39 -8.14
C ALA A 160 -1.26 0.02 -8.52
N LEU A 161 -0.54 0.69 -9.42
CA LEU A 161 -0.86 2.05 -9.91
C LEU A 161 -1.73 2.07 -11.17
N ALA A 162 -2.09 0.91 -11.74
CA ALA A 162 -2.77 0.81 -13.04
C ALA A 162 -4.07 1.62 -13.13
N ASN A 163 -4.87 1.64 -12.06
CA ASN A 163 -6.13 2.37 -11.95
C ASN A 163 -6.01 3.74 -11.26
N ASP A 164 -4.79 4.23 -11.03
CA ASP A 164 -4.50 5.51 -10.37
C ASP A 164 -5.17 5.65 -8.98
N PRO A 165 -5.01 4.67 -8.08
CA PRO A 165 -5.73 4.65 -6.82
C PRO A 165 -5.22 5.73 -5.85
N PRO A 166 -6.12 6.34 -5.03
CA PRO A 166 -5.75 7.32 -4.01
C PRO A 166 -5.07 6.69 -2.78
N LEU A 167 -5.24 5.38 -2.54
CA LEU A 167 -4.62 4.63 -1.45
C LEU A 167 -3.64 3.60 -2.00
N ILE A 168 -2.40 3.66 -1.51
CA ILE A 168 -1.36 2.66 -1.80
C ILE A 168 -0.99 1.94 -0.51
N ILE A 169 -0.99 0.63 -0.56
CA ILE A 169 -0.63 -0.24 0.57
C ILE A 169 0.57 -1.10 0.16
N GLY A 170 1.61 -1.09 0.97
CA GLY A 170 2.73 -2.02 0.90
C GLY A 170 2.69 -3.01 2.06
N ASP A 171 2.50 -4.29 1.80
CA ASP A 171 2.59 -5.35 2.83
C ASP A 171 3.96 -6.02 2.72
N GLU A 172 4.91 -5.61 3.55
CA GLU A 172 6.34 -6.01 3.55
C GLU A 172 6.99 -5.86 2.14
N PRO A 173 6.83 -4.71 1.45
CA PRO A 173 7.13 -4.59 0.02
C PRO A 173 8.62 -4.74 -0.34
N THR A 174 9.49 -4.75 0.66
CA THR A 174 10.96 -4.86 0.51
C THR A 174 11.53 -6.16 1.08
N GLY A 175 10.70 -7.01 1.70
CA GLY A 175 11.14 -8.17 2.47
C GLY A 175 11.91 -9.25 1.69
N ASN A 176 11.79 -9.27 0.36
CA ASN A 176 12.48 -10.23 -0.52
C ASN A 176 13.51 -9.56 -1.45
N LEU A 177 13.92 -8.33 -1.14
CA LEU A 177 14.83 -7.56 -1.97
C LEU A 177 16.19 -7.38 -1.30
N ASP A 178 17.23 -7.22 -2.11
CA ASP A 178 18.50 -6.69 -1.63
C ASP A 178 18.35 -5.23 -1.17
N ARG A 179 19.31 -4.75 -0.37
CA ARG A 179 19.26 -3.44 0.26
C ARG A 179 19.13 -2.28 -0.74
N MET A 180 19.79 -2.37 -1.90
CA MET A 180 19.70 -1.30 -2.92
C MET A 180 18.32 -1.27 -3.57
N SER A 181 17.81 -2.43 -3.96
CA SER A 181 16.44 -2.56 -4.51
C SER A 181 15.37 -2.13 -3.51
N ALA A 182 15.55 -2.46 -2.22
CA ALA A 182 14.66 -2.06 -1.14
C ALA A 182 14.59 -0.53 -0.98
N ALA A 183 15.74 0.16 -1.03
CA ALA A 183 15.79 1.63 -0.94
C ALA A 183 15.05 2.29 -2.12
N VAL A 184 15.23 1.80 -3.35
CA VAL A 184 14.53 2.31 -4.55
C VAL A 184 13.02 2.12 -4.44
N VAL A 185 12.58 0.96 -3.97
CA VAL A 185 11.14 0.69 -3.76
C VAL A 185 10.57 1.62 -2.69
N PHE A 186 11.28 1.82 -1.59
CA PHE A 186 10.83 2.69 -0.51
C PHE A 186 10.75 4.15 -0.94
N GLU A 187 11.74 4.64 -1.71
CA GLU A 187 11.72 5.98 -2.32
C GLU A 187 10.51 6.17 -3.22
N THR A 188 10.13 5.14 -3.99
CA THR A 188 8.91 5.19 -4.80
C THR A 188 7.65 5.47 -3.95
N PHE A 189 7.53 4.88 -2.76
CA PHE A 189 6.39 5.15 -1.87
C PHE A 189 6.41 6.61 -1.35
N PHE A 190 7.57 7.19 -1.11
CA PHE A 190 7.68 8.61 -0.78
C PHE A 190 7.22 9.51 -1.92
N GLU A 191 7.69 9.26 -3.14
CA GLU A 191 7.25 9.99 -4.33
C GLU A 191 5.73 9.94 -4.53
N LEU A 192 5.12 8.78 -4.26
CA LEU A 192 3.69 8.61 -4.35
C LEU A 192 2.93 9.42 -3.31
N ALA A 193 3.45 9.52 -2.09
CA ALA A 193 2.88 10.35 -1.04
C ALA A 193 3.05 11.85 -1.36
N GLU A 194 4.22 12.28 -1.85
CA GLU A 194 4.45 13.65 -2.31
C GLU A 194 3.55 14.05 -3.49
N ALA A 195 3.17 13.06 -4.33
CA ALA A 195 2.19 13.24 -5.40
C ALA A 195 0.73 13.28 -4.89
N GLY A 196 0.52 13.27 -3.56
CA GLY A 196 -0.79 13.41 -2.91
C GLY A 196 -1.56 12.11 -2.67
N ARG A 197 -0.95 10.94 -2.88
CA ARG A 197 -1.59 9.65 -2.52
C ARG A 197 -1.37 9.35 -1.05
N THR A 198 -2.39 8.78 -0.41
CA THR A 198 -2.23 8.23 0.94
C THR A 198 -1.48 6.90 0.84
N VAL A 199 -0.41 6.75 1.62
CA VAL A 199 0.47 5.58 1.57
C VAL A 199 0.56 4.93 2.94
N ILE A 200 0.35 3.60 2.99
CA ILE A 200 0.54 2.79 4.19
C ILE A 200 1.51 1.67 3.87
N VAL A 201 2.64 1.62 4.57
CA VAL A 201 3.63 0.55 4.40
C VAL A 201 3.77 -0.23 5.71
N VAL A 202 3.52 -1.53 5.62
CA VAL A 202 3.86 -2.48 6.69
C VAL A 202 5.28 -2.96 6.47
N THR A 203 6.13 -2.85 7.48
CA THR A 203 7.48 -3.38 7.44
C THR A 203 8.00 -3.68 8.84
N HIS A 204 9.01 -4.52 8.93
CA HIS A 204 9.80 -4.72 10.15
C HIS A 204 11.19 -4.07 10.05
N ASP A 205 11.53 -3.46 8.90
CA ASP A 205 12.80 -2.78 8.68
C ASP A 205 12.80 -1.38 9.30
N ARG A 206 13.43 -1.27 10.48
CA ARG A 206 13.52 -0.01 11.23
C ARG A 206 14.43 1.03 10.58
N GLU A 207 15.34 0.62 9.71
CA GLU A 207 16.23 1.58 9.04
C GLU A 207 15.46 2.38 7.97
N LEU A 208 14.64 1.70 7.18
CA LEU A 208 13.82 2.37 6.16
C LEU A 208 12.77 3.32 6.76
N VAL A 209 12.36 3.08 8.00
CA VAL A 209 11.31 3.86 8.69
C VAL A 209 11.81 5.17 9.29
N LYS A 210 13.12 5.35 9.45
CA LYS A 210 13.69 6.56 10.10
C LYS A 210 13.33 7.87 9.41
N GLU A 211 13.00 7.82 8.13
CA GLU A 211 12.64 9.00 7.32
C GLU A 211 11.12 9.21 7.19
N VAL A 212 10.29 8.27 7.73
CA VAL A 212 8.83 8.37 7.61
C VAL A 212 8.27 9.28 8.68
N PRO A 213 7.39 10.24 8.32
CA PRO A 213 6.85 11.21 9.27
C PRO A 213 5.93 10.58 10.34
N HIS A 214 5.21 9.51 10.00
CA HIS A 214 4.26 8.87 10.90
C HIS A 214 4.52 7.39 11.03
N VAL A 215 4.88 6.96 12.22
CA VAL A 215 5.12 5.55 12.56
C VAL A 215 4.09 5.09 13.58
N LEU A 216 3.38 4.03 13.24
CA LEU A 216 2.43 3.35 14.10
C LEU A 216 3.02 2.00 14.53
N HIS A 217 2.87 1.66 15.79
CA HIS A 217 3.27 0.35 16.32
C HIS A 217 2.02 -0.46 16.64
N LEU A 218 1.86 -1.60 15.96
CA LEU A 218 0.80 -2.56 16.26
C LEU A 218 1.40 -3.73 17.04
N GLN A 219 1.07 -3.79 18.31
CA GLN A 219 1.52 -4.86 19.21
C GLN A 219 0.37 -5.36 20.07
N ASP A 220 0.23 -6.68 20.18
CA ASP A 220 -0.82 -7.34 20.96
C ASP A 220 -2.25 -6.85 20.65
N GLY A 221 -2.49 -6.46 19.40
CA GLY A 221 -3.77 -5.95 18.92
C GLY A 221 -4.07 -4.50 19.28
N LEU A 222 -3.13 -3.79 19.90
CA LEU A 222 -3.21 -2.37 20.23
C LEU A 222 -2.33 -1.54 19.30
N LEU A 223 -2.80 -0.35 18.95
CA LEU A 223 -2.09 0.58 18.09
C LEU A 223 -1.54 1.75 18.93
N GLU A 224 -0.23 1.94 18.86
CA GLU A 224 0.45 3.10 19.46
C GLU A 224 1.04 3.98 18.35
N ALA A 225 0.80 5.28 18.42
CA ALA A 225 1.38 6.26 17.50
C ALA A 225 2.68 6.81 18.06
N THR A 226 3.75 6.75 17.26
CA THR A 226 5.01 7.44 17.55
C THR A 226 5.27 8.44 16.43
N THR A 227 5.24 9.73 16.75
CA THR A 227 5.52 10.80 15.76
C THR A 227 7.02 11.13 15.79
N PHE A 228 7.71 10.93 14.68
CA PHE A 228 9.06 11.45 14.49
C PHE A 228 9.01 12.83 13.81
N GLU A 229 8.65 13.88 14.53
CA GLU A 229 8.62 15.26 14.00
C GLU A 229 9.96 15.76 13.44
N ALA A 230 11.08 15.15 13.85
CA ALA A 230 12.42 15.58 13.45
C ALA A 230 12.81 15.18 12.01
N ALA A 231 12.27 14.08 11.47
CA ALA A 231 12.63 13.56 10.14
C ALA A 231 12.00 14.37 9.01
N SER A 232 10.74 14.78 9.16
CA SER A 232 10.01 15.58 8.18
C SER A 232 10.66 16.94 7.90
N LYS A 233 11.19 17.62 8.94
CA LYS A 233 11.86 18.93 8.79
C LYS A 233 13.21 18.82 8.08
N ARG A 234 13.99 17.74 8.29
CA ARG A 234 15.28 17.54 7.63
C ARG A 234 15.10 17.27 6.14
N ARG A 235 14.20 16.38 5.77
CA ARG A 235 13.95 16.02 4.37
C ARG A 235 13.41 17.21 3.55
N THR A 236 12.48 17.99 4.11
CA THR A 236 11.98 19.21 3.44
C THR A 236 13.11 20.21 3.19
N GLN A 237 14.06 20.36 4.12
CA GLN A 237 15.22 21.23 3.95
C GLN A 237 16.23 20.70 2.92
N GLU A 238 16.47 19.39 2.88
CA GLU A 238 17.36 18.75 1.90
C GLU A 238 16.79 18.81 0.49
N LEU A 239 15.50 18.54 0.30
CA LEU A 239 14.82 18.67 -0.99
C LEU A 239 14.77 20.11 -1.49
N GLN A 240 14.58 21.10 -0.61
CA GLN A 240 14.69 22.52 -0.96
C GLN A 240 16.12 22.88 -1.36
N ALA A 241 17.14 22.38 -0.66
CA ALA A 241 18.55 22.63 -0.98
C ALA A 241 18.98 22.02 -2.32
N VAL A 242 18.45 20.84 -2.67
CA VAL A 242 18.71 20.20 -3.98
C VAL A 242 18.02 20.96 -5.12
N ARG A 243 16.76 21.41 -4.93
CA ARG A 243 16.05 22.24 -5.93
C ARG A 243 16.75 23.59 -6.19
N THR A 244 17.34 24.19 -5.16
CA THR A 244 18.06 25.48 -5.28
C THR A 244 19.43 25.32 -5.93
N ARG A 245 20.03 24.12 -5.94
CA ARG A 245 21.31 23.84 -6.63
C ARG A 245 21.15 23.52 -8.11
N ASN A 246 19.93 23.18 -8.55
CA ASN A 246 19.62 22.81 -9.94
C ASN A 246 18.91 23.93 -10.71
N GLN A 247 18.84 25.15 -10.14
CA GLN A 247 18.48 26.43 -10.79
C GLN A 247 19.72 27.30 -10.93
#